data_5636e891a7a21c7340f1246cd1b7bcf4
#
_entry.id   5636e891a7a21c7340f1246cd1b7bcf4
#
_cell.length_a   1.000
_cell.length_b   1.000
_cell.length_c   1.000
_cell.angle_alpha   90.00
_cell.angle_beta   90.00
_cell.angle_gamma   90.00
#
_symmetry.space_group_name_H-M   'P 1'
#
loop_
_entity.id
_entity.type
_entity.pdbx_description
1 polymer ?
#
loop_
_entity_poly.entity_id
_entity_poly.type
_entity_poly.pdbx_seq_one_letter_code
_entity_poly.pdbx_strand_id
1 'polypeptide(L)'
;MATIGVYYDKLLEDVNIRHPTKYPAKLLFENYNFYKKFYENSNRKLQIGGSKYKDYNYNDCTIRVYTRKEDDRHVYAIHNNDDDENTQECLLIFVAKNEKGTPFAYIENISAYDNCYKCASIKTKTGTFLLTFMLNLIKNKLKDRYKLKYIQLRDNSIYHCKMSDATIDFSSFYMLTRGDTWYGRYGFVPYNDRKHFTDKENTAIYMKNKQIVNDTKVQQVNMLKLIYTAIIKLKMTDKYTKKYISEIIEPNKNKSIKDFLYLFTKKLDKTCAIFSSFYEDLMNDLHMQKMHGWTYYMPLV
;
A
#
# COMPACT_ATOMS: atom_id res chain seq x y z
N MET A 1 -25.94 -4.55 -11.51
CA MET A 1 -24.86 -3.79 -12.23
C MET A 1 -24.97 -2.33 -11.84
N ALA A 2 -24.48 -1.97 -10.68
CA ALA A 2 -24.37 -0.58 -10.27
C ALA A 2 -22.97 -0.13 -10.68
N THR A 3 -22.96 0.71 -11.61
CA THR A 3 -21.94 1.15 -12.52
C THR A 3 -20.79 1.83 -11.80
N ILE A 4 -19.58 1.31 -12.00
CA ILE A 4 -18.29 1.95 -11.69
C ILE A 4 -18.26 3.41 -12.18
N GLY A 5 -19.00 3.74 -13.26
CA GLY A 5 -19.22 5.11 -13.71
C GLY A 5 -19.80 6.04 -12.64
N VAL A 6 -20.76 5.59 -11.86
CA VAL A 6 -21.38 6.39 -10.78
C VAL A 6 -20.40 6.67 -9.64
N TYR A 7 -19.46 5.76 -9.38
CA TYR A 7 -18.43 5.94 -8.35
C TYR A 7 -17.34 6.94 -8.82
N TYR A 8 -17.04 6.95 -10.10
CA TYR A 8 -16.05 7.86 -10.70
C TYR A 8 -16.61 9.27 -10.87
N ASP A 9 -17.87 9.39 -11.29
CA ASP A 9 -18.54 10.69 -11.40
C ASP A 9 -18.65 11.35 -10.03
N LYS A 10 -18.96 10.57 -8.98
CA LYS A 10 -18.97 11.04 -7.60
C LYS A 10 -17.57 11.40 -7.07
N LEU A 11 -16.53 10.69 -7.47
CA LEU A 11 -15.15 10.99 -7.10
C LEU A 11 -14.64 12.25 -7.82
N LEU A 12 -15.06 12.47 -9.07
CA LEU A 12 -14.75 13.69 -9.85
C LEU A 12 -15.52 14.90 -9.30
N GLU A 13 -16.78 14.74 -8.87
CA GLU A 13 -17.52 15.77 -8.18
C GLU A 13 -16.87 16.12 -6.83
N ASP A 14 -16.50 15.15 -6.01
CA ASP A 14 -15.81 15.36 -4.72
C ASP A 14 -14.44 16.04 -4.88
N VAL A 15 -13.67 15.69 -5.88
CA VAL A 15 -12.36 16.31 -6.17
C VAL A 15 -12.53 17.74 -6.70
N ASN A 16 -13.53 18.00 -7.56
CA ASN A 16 -13.83 19.34 -8.05
C ASN A 16 -14.42 20.26 -6.97
N ILE A 17 -15.23 19.72 -6.06
CA ILE A 17 -15.83 20.49 -4.94
C ILE A 17 -14.76 20.85 -3.90
N ARG A 18 -13.84 19.95 -3.59
CA ARG A 18 -12.83 20.16 -2.53
C ARG A 18 -11.58 20.91 -3.00
N HIS A 19 -11.23 20.82 -4.29
CA HIS A 19 -9.98 21.41 -4.82
C HIS A 19 -10.13 21.93 -6.27
N PRO A 20 -11.00 22.92 -6.52
CA PRO A 20 -11.34 23.36 -7.88
C PRO A 20 -10.20 23.97 -8.69
N THR A 21 -9.06 24.30 -8.05
CA THR A 21 -7.93 24.98 -8.71
C THR A 21 -6.65 24.13 -8.78
N LYS A 22 -6.61 22.95 -8.19
CA LYS A 22 -5.36 22.19 -7.97
C LYS A 22 -5.03 21.17 -9.06
N TYR A 23 -6.01 20.76 -9.85
CA TYR A 23 -5.81 19.75 -10.91
C TYR A 23 -6.45 20.22 -12.22
N PRO A 24 -5.66 20.47 -13.28
CA PRO A 24 -6.22 20.80 -14.60
C PRO A 24 -7.10 19.65 -15.10
N ALA A 25 -8.31 19.97 -15.55
CA ALA A 25 -9.28 19.00 -16.08
C ALA A 25 -8.68 18.05 -17.14
N LYS A 26 -7.72 18.52 -17.94
CA LYS A 26 -6.97 17.72 -18.90
C LYS A 26 -6.21 16.55 -18.27
N LEU A 27 -5.59 16.77 -17.11
CA LEU A 27 -4.82 15.72 -16.40
C LEU A 27 -5.74 14.64 -15.78
N LEU A 28 -6.94 15.04 -15.34
CA LEU A 28 -7.96 14.12 -14.86
C LEU A 28 -8.54 13.29 -16.00
N PHE A 29 -8.69 13.89 -17.20
CA PHE A 29 -9.24 13.22 -18.38
C PHE A 29 -8.27 12.22 -19.01
N GLU A 30 -6.97 12.54 -19.08
CA GLU A 30 -5.94 11.62 -19.57
C GLU A 30 -5.79 10.40 -18.63
N ASN A 31 -5.85 10.60 -17.33
CA ASN A 31 -5.88 9.51 -16.36
C ASN A 31 -7.19 8.70 -16.43
N TYR A 32 -8.34 9.35 -16.62
CA TYR A 32 -9.61 8.68 -16.80
C TYR A 32 -9.59 7.74 -18.00
N ASN A 33 -9.09 8.19 -19.14
CA ASN A 33 -9.00 7.37 -20.36
C ASN A 33 -8.02 6.20 -20.22
N PHE A 34 -6.91 6.40 -19.48
CA PHE A 34 -5.97 5.34 -19.16
C PHE A 34 -6.64 4.30 -18.25
N TYR A 35 -7.27 4.72 -17.17
CA TYR A 35 -7.95 3.82 -16.24
C TYR A 35 -9.21 3.21 -16.85
N LYS A 36 -9.99 3.96 -17.63
CA LYS A 36 -11.16 3.44 -18.36
C LYS A 36 -10.77 2.33 -19.33
N LYS A 37 -9.74 2.55 -20.15
CA LYS A 37 -9.19 1.54 -21.05
C LYS A 37 -8.62 0.33 -20.31
N PHE A 38 -8.06 0.56 -19.14
CA PHE A 38 -7.53 -0.46 -18.24
C PHE A 38 -8.68 -1.31 -17.63
N TYR A 39 -9.75 -0.67 -17.12
CA TYR A 39 -10.91 -1.35 -16.55
C TYR A 39 -11.81 -2.00 -17.60
N GLU A 40 -11.99 -1.40 -18.76
CA GLU A 40 -12.75 -2.02 -19.88
C GLU A 40 -12.04 -3.29 -20.36
N ASN A 41 -10.73 -3.35 -20.31
CA ASN A 41 -9.96 -4.54 -20.63
C ASN A 41 -9.94 -5.57 -19.46
N SER A 42 -10.04 -5.14 -18.21
CA SER A 42 -10.09 -6.05 -17.05
C SER A 42 -11.49 -6.61 -16.79
N ASN A 43 -12.56 -5.90 -17.19
CA ASN A 43 -13.95 -6.39 -17.14
C ASN A 43 -14.35 -7.29 -18.33
N ARG A 44 -13.47 -7.51 -19.29
CA ARG A 44 -13.64 -8.71 -20.13
C ARG A 44 -13.57 -9.90 -19.21
N LYS A 45 -14.74 -10.55 -18.97
CA LYS A 45 -14.87 -11.83 -18.26
C LYS A 45 -13.57 -12.59 -18.44
N LEU A 46 -12.91 -12.93 -17.36
CA LEU A 46 -11.82 -13.88 -17.36
C LEU A 46 -12.32 -15.11 -18.11
N GLN A 47 -12.18 -15.13 -19.42
CA GLN A 47 -12.28 -16.36 -20.18
C GLN A 47 -11.06 -17.15 -19.73
N ILE A 48 -11.27 -18.05 -18.74
CA ILE A 48 -10.30 -19.03 -18.28
C ILE A 48 -9.88 -19.97 -19.43
N GLY A 49 -10.56 -19.89 -20.56
CA GLY A 49 -10.20 -20.58 -21.80
C GLY A 49 -8.90 -20.05 -22.39
N GLY A 50 -7.80 -20.78 -22.15
CA GLY A 50 -6.47 -20.49 -22.71
C GLY A 50 -5.41 -19.99 -21.77
N SER A 51 -5.71 -19.73 -20.49
CA SER A 51 -4.66 -19.43 -19.51
C SER A 51 -3.90 -20.69 -19.12
N LYS A 52 -2.59 -20.65 -19.29
CA LYS A 52 -1.69 -21.72 -18.80
C LYS A 52 -1.43 -21.43 -17.33
N TYR A 53 -1.44 -22.45 -16.49
CA TYR A 53 -1.00 -22.33 -15.11
C TYR A 53 0.24 -23.18 -14.84
N LYS A 54 0.94 -22.82 -13.76
CA LYS A 54 2.05 -23.57 -13.22
C LYS A 54 2.01 -23.51 -11.70
N ASP A 55 2.15 -24.66 -11.07
CA ASP A 55 2.26 -24.77 -9.63
C ASP A 55 3.72 -24.57 -9.21
N TYR A 56 3.93 -23.75 -8.16
CA TYR A 56 5.23 -23.43 -7.56
C TYR A 56 5.22 -23.85 -6.10
N ASN A 57 6.27 -24.55 -5.68
CA ASN A 57 6.50 -24.82 -4.27
C ASN A 57 7.36 -23.71 -3.67
N TYR A 58 6.88 -23.08 -2.60
CA TYR A 58 7.55 -22.00 -1.89
C TYR A 58 7.22 -22.05 -0.41
N ASN A 59 8.23 -22.22 0.47
CA ASN A 59 8.05 -22.32 1.93
C ASN A 59 6.94 -23.31 2.35
N ASP A 60 7.00 -24.54 1.88
CA ASP A 60 6.04 -25.64 2.13
C ASP A 60 4.61 -25.36 1.66
N CYS A 61 4.46 -24.38 0.78
CA CYS A 61 3.19 -24.02 0.16
C CYS A 61 3.21 -24.29 -1.33
N THR A 62 2.08 -24.76 -1.86
CA THR A 62 1.84 -24.84 -3.31
C THR A 62 1.05 -23.61 -3.74
N ILE A 63 1.59 -22.88 -4.71
CA ILE A 63 1.03 -21.65 -5.25
C ILE A 63 0.78 -21.84 -6.73
N ARG A 64 -0.47 -21.71 -7.16
CA ARG A 64 -0.84 -21.77 -8.58
C ARG A 64 -0.74 -20.40 -9.21
N VAL A 65 0.13 -20.27 -10.21
CA VAL A 65 0.32 -19.03 -10.96
C VAL A 65 -0.23 -19.21 -12.36
N TYR A 66 -1.24 -18.44 -12.68
CA TYR A 66 -1.83 -18.35 -14.03
C TYR A 66 -1.03 -17.38 -14.88
N THR A 67 -0.84 -17.73 -16.15
CA THR A 67 -0.11 -16.89 -17.09
C THR A 67 -0.92 -16.72 -18.37
N ARG A 68 -1.03 -15.48 -18.84
CA ARG A 68 -1.62 -15.16 -20.13
C ARG A 68 -0.81 -14.07 -20.82
N LYS A 69 -0.93 -13.99 -22.12
CA LYS A 69 -0.38 -12.90 -22.92
C LYS A 69 -1.51 -11.98 -23.33
N GLU A 70 -1.37 -10.71 -23.08
CA GLU A 70 -2.28 -9.66 -23.50
C GLU A 70 -1.46 -8.67 -24.35
N ASP A 71 -1.87 -8.47 -25.60
CA ASP A 71 -1.23 -7.56 -26.56
C ASP A 71 0.32 -7.48 -26.41
N ASP A 72 0.81 -6.44 -25.74
CA ASP A 72 2.24 -6.14 -25.53
C ASP A 72 2.78 -6.55 -24.14
N ARG A 73 1.95 -7.18 -23.29
CA ARG A 73 2.32 -7.54 -21.92
C ARG A 73 2.08 -9.01 -21.59
N HIS A 74 2.86 -9.53 -20.66
CA HIS A 74 2.63 -10.83 -20.02
C HIS A 74 2.03 -10.63 -18.64
N VAL A 75 0.98 -11.36 -18.34
CA VAL A 75 0.24 -11.29 -17.08
C VAL A 75 0.51 -12.54 -16.26
N TYR A 76 0.76 -12.35 -14.97
CA TYR A 76 0.92 -13.38 -13.96
C TYR A 76 -0.06 -13.12 -12.83
N ALA A 77 -0.92 -14.06 -12.54
CA ALA A 77 -1.98 -13.91 -11.54
C ALA A 77 -2.04 -15.10 -10.58
N ILE A 78 -2.40 -14.81 -9.33
CA ILE A 78 -2.79 -15.81 -8.33
C ILE A 78 -4.22 -15.50 -7.93
N HIS A 79 -5.07 -16.51 -7.92
CA HIS A 79 -6.48 -16.41 -7.55
C HIS A 79 -6.76 -17.19 -6.27
N ASN A 80 -7.80 -16.81 -5.53
CA ASN A 80 -8.17 -17.48 -4.28
C ASN A 80 -8.91 -18.80 -4.49
N ASN A 81 -9.59 -18.97 -5.62
CA ASN A 81 -10.27 -20.21 -6.03
C ASN A 81 -10.00 -20.52 -7.49
N ASP A 82 -9.87 -21.80 -7.82
CA ASP A 82 -9.56 -22.25 -9.17
C ASP A 82 -10.83 -22.37 -10.06
N ASP A 83 -12.03 -22.51 -9.45
CA ASP A 83 -13.23 -23.02 -10.13
C ASP A 83 -14.51 -22.20 -9.91
N ASP A 84 -14.46 -20.97 -9.35
CA ASP A 84 -15.66 -20.22 -9.00
C ASP A 84 -15.83 -18.93 -9.81
N GLU A 85 -17.09 -18.58 -10.14
CA GLU A 85 -17.45 -17.31 -10.79
C GLU A 85 -17.07 -16.06 -9.95
N ASN A 86 -16.81 -16.23 -8.66
CA ASN A 86 -16.38 -15.20 -7.70
C ASN A 86 -14.88 -15.20 -7.44
N THR A 87 -14.08 -15.68 -8.37
CA THR A 87 -12.62 -15.73 -8.25
C THR A 87 -12.04 -14.33 -8.07
N GLN A 88 -11.34 -14.11 -6.93
CA GLN A 88 -10.68 -12.86 -6.61
C GLN A 88 -9.17 -12.96 -6.84
N GLU A 89 -8.59 -11.91 -7.39
CA GLU A 89 -7.15 -11.86 -7.61
C GLU A 89 -6.41 -11.55 -6.31
N CYS A 90 -5.61 -12.51 -5.86
CA CYS A 90 -4.72 -12.36 -4.70
C CYS A 90 -3.45 -11.61 -5.05
N LEU A 91 -2.97 -11.81 -6.27
CA LEU A 91 -1.76 -11.19 -6.80
C LEU A 91 -1.91 -10.99 -8.31
N LEU A 92 -1.52 -9.82 -8.78
CA LEU A 92 -1.48 -9.51 -10.21
C LEU A 92 -0.17 -8.80 -10.56
N ILE A 93 0.54 -9.32 -11.54
CA ILE A 93 1.79 -8.78 -12.06
C ILE A 93 1.70 -8.64 -13.58
N PHE A 94 2.14 -7.51 -14.09
CA PHE A 94 2.38 -7.30 -15.50
C PHE A 94 3.87 -7.26 -15.80
N VAL A 95 4.29 -7.92 -16.86
CA VAL A 95 5.61 -7.73 -17.48
C VAL A 95 5.40 -6.98 -18.77
N ALA A 96 5.93 -5.78 -18.85
CA ALA A 96 5.74 -4.84 -19.95
C ALA A 96 7.03 -4.07 -20.26
N LYS A 97 6.99 -3.20 -21.26
CA LYS A 97 8.03 -2.21 -21.54
C LYS A 97 7.48 -0.81 -21.29
N ASN A 98 8.31 0.04 -20.72
CA ASN A 98 7.97 1.47 -20.58
C ASN A 98 8.08 2.19 -21.94
N GLU A 99 7.76 3.47 -21.98
CA GLU A 99 7.81 4.31 -23.21
C GLU A 99 9.20 4.32 -23.89
N LYS A 100 10.27 4.10 -23.11
CA LYS A 100 11.65 4.00 -23.61
C LYS A 100 12.04 2.58 -24.03
N GLY A 101 11.08 1.65 -24.05
CA GLY A 101 11.31 0.24 -24.39
C GLY A 101 12.01 -0.58 -23.28
N THR A 102 12.21 -0.03 -22.07
CA THR A 102 12.85 -0.72 -20.97
C THR A 102 11.91 -1.75 -20.33
N PRO A 103 12.28 -3.05 -20.26
CA PRO A 103 11.43 -4.06 -19.64
C PRO A 103 11.36 -3.91 -18.13
N PHE A 104 10.17 -4.04 -17.57
CA PHE A 104 9.93 -3.99 -16.12
C PHE A 104 8.77 -4.91 -15.71
N ALA A 105 8.70 -5.23 -14.42
CA ALA A 105 7.55 -5.87 -13.83
C ALA A 105 6.74 -4.84 -13.03
N TYR A 106 5.45 -4.79 -13.25
CA TYR A 106 4.52 -3.93 -12.49
C TYR A 106 3.63 -4.78 -11.60
N ILE A 107 3.65 -4.49 -10.30
CA ILE A 107 2.78 -5.10 -9.32
C ILE A 107 1.51 -4.27 -9.26
N GLU A 108 0.41 -4.83 -9.75
CA GLU A 108 -0.88 -4.14 -9.76
C GLU A 108 -1.65 -4.36 -8.47
N ASN A 109 -1.68 -5.60 -8.01
CA ASN A 109 -2.46 -5.98 -6.84
C ASN A 109 -1.73 -6.97 -5.94
N ILE A 110 -1.85 -6.78 -4.62
CA ILE A 110 -1.55 -7.76 -3.58
C ILE A 110 -2.70 -7.71 -2.57
N SER A 111 -3.58 -8.70 -2.61
CA SER A 111 -4.74 -8.80 -1.72
C SER A 111 -4.67 -10.07 -0.89
N ALA A 112 -4.90 -9.92 0.41
CA ALA A 112 -4.81 -11.02 1.36
C ALA A 112 -6.18 -11.67 1.54
N TYR A 113 -6.65 -12.39 0.52
CA TYR A 113 -7.84 -13.22 0.63
C TYR A 113 -7.52 -14.61 1.19
N ASP A 114 -8.53 -15.28 1.71
CA ASP A 114 -8.42 -16.69 2.06
C ASP A 114 -8.23 -17.54 0.79
N ASN A 115 -7.53 -18.66 0.93
CA ASN A 115 -7.29 -19.62 -0.16
C ASN A 115 -6.42 -19.12 -1.35
N CYS A 116 -5.67 -18.04 -1.18
CA CYS A 116 -4.70 -17.59 -2.20
C CYS A 116 -3.60 -18.62 -2.49
N TYR A 117 -3.41 -19.59 -1.62
CA TYR A 117 -2.42 -20.67 -1.73
C TYR A 117 -2.74 -21.81 -0.76
N LYS A 118 -2.23 -23.01 -1.05
CA LYS A 118 -2.41 -24.21 -0.23
C LYS A 118 -1.15 -24.47 0.59
N CYS A 119 -1.25 -24.35 1.91
CA CYS A 119 -0.14 -24.60 2.83
C CYS A 119 -0.58 -25.51 3.98
N ALA A 120 0.34 -26.35 4.45
CA ALA A 120 0.12 -27.17 5.64
C ALA A 120 0.09 -26.31 6.92
N SER A 121 0.92 -25.26 6.98
CA SER A 121 0.92 -24.28 8.07
C SER A 121 1.50 -22.96 7.61
N ILE A 122 0.78 -21.85 7.86
CA ILE A 122 1.32 -20.50 7.61
C ILE A 122 1.54 -19.80 8.91
N LYS A 123 2.78 -19.35 9.13
CA LYS A 123 3.17 -18.51 10.25
C LYS A 123 3.23 -17.02 9.89
N THR A 124 3.16 -16.68 8.59
CA THR A 124 3.31 -15.30 8.09
C THR A 124 1.98 -14.73 7.61
N LYS A 125 1.83 -13.41 7.68
CA LYS A 125 0.67 -12.70 7.14
C LYS A 125 0.61 -12.87 5.63
N THR A 126 -0.57 -13.16 5.08
CA THR A 126 -0.81 -13.45 3.66
C THR A 126 -0.18 -12.43 2.70
N GLY A 127 -0.39 -11.12 2.92
CA GLY A 127 0.21 -10.10 2.06
C GLY A 127 1.74 -10.12 2.04
N THR A 128 2.39 -10.35 3.20
CA THR A 128 3.85 -10.50 3.29
C THR A 128 4.32 -11.76 2.54
N PHE A 129 3.62 -12.87 2.69
CA PHE A 129 3.93 -14.11 2.00
C PHE A 129 3.83 -13.94 0.48
N LEU A 130 2.72 -13.38 -0.02
CA LEU A 130 2.52 -13.12 -1.44
C LEU A 130 3.59 -12.18 -2.03
N LEU A 131 3.92 -11.09 -1.31
CA LEU A 131 4.97 -10.17 -1.76
C LEU A 131 6.32 -10.87 -1.85
N THR A 132 6.72 -11.65 -0.83
CA THR A 132 8.02 -12.34 -0.85
C THR A 132 8.09 -13.43 -1.91
N PHE A 133 7.00 -14.20 -2.09
CA PHE A 133 6.89 -15.16 -3.18
C PHE A 133 7.04 -14.48 -4.55
N MET A 134 6.31 -13.40 -4.76
CA MET A 134 6.36 -12.64 -6.01
C MET A 134 7.76 -12.10 -6.31
N LEU A 135 8.42 -11.50 -5.32
CA LEU A 135 9.79 -11.02 -5.49
C LEU A 135 10.74 -12.17 -5.86
N ASN A 136 10.56 -13.34 -5.25
CA ASN A 136 11.31 -14.54 -5.60
C ASN A 136 11.02 -14.97 -7.05
N LEU A 137 9.75 -15.03 -7.46
CA LEU A 137 9.35 -15.38 -8.83
C LEU A 137 9.97 -14.41 -9.85
N ILE A 138 9.84 -13.09 -9.60
CA ILE A 138 10.40 -12.08 -10.52
C ILE A 138 11.93 -12.22 -10.60
N LYS A 139 12.63 -12.26 -9.47
CA LYS A 139 14.09 -12.28 -9.44
C LYS A 139 14.69 -13.56 -10.04
N ASN A 140 14.09 -14.72 -9.77
CA ASN A 140 14.67 -16.01 -10.12
C ASN A 140 14.13 -16.63 -11.40
N LYS A 141 12.98 -16.15 -11.92
CA LYS A 141 12.35 -16.75 -13.11
C LYS A 141 12.03 -15.75 -14.22
N LEU A 142 11.60 -14.54 -13.87
CA LEU A 142 11.14 -13.58 -14.86
C LEU A 142 12.24 -12.59 -15.28
N LYS A 143 13.16 -12.23 -14.37
CA LYS A 143 14.25 -11.27 -14.63
C LYS A 143 15.01 -11.64 -15.90
N ASP A 144 15.58 -12.82 -15.95
CA ASP A 144 16.42 -13.24 -17.09
C ASP A 144 15.59 -13.51 -18.34
N ARG A 145 14.41 -14.13 -18.17
CA ARG A 145 13.49 -14.44 -19.28
C ARG A 145 13.06 -13.19 -20.05
N TYR A 146 12.78 -12.10 -19.34
CA TYR A 146 12.29 -10.84 -19.93
C TYR A 146 13.31 -9.72 -19.89
N LYS A 147 14.53 -9.98 -19.39
CA LYS A 147 15.59 -8.97 -19.21
C LYS A 147 15.13 -7.77 -18.39
N LEU A 148 14.36 -8.04 -17.34
CA LEU A 148 13.76 -7.00 -16.49
C LEU A 148 14.86 -6.16 -15.83
N LYS A 149 14.63 -4.83 -15.80
CA LYS A 149 15.55 -3.88 -15.19
C LYS A 149 15.11 -3.44 -13.81
N TYR A 150 13.80 -3.40 -13.56
CA TYR A 150 13.24 -3.00 -12.26
C TYR A 150 11.85 -3.59 -12.04
N ILE A 151 11.40 -3.51 -10.78
CA ILE A 151 10.03 -3.76 -10.39
C ILE A 151 9.42 -2.42 -10.00
N GLN A 152 8.17 -2.20 -10.37
CA GLN A 152 7.41 -1.00 -10.06
C GLN A 152 6.09 -1.36 -9.42
N LEU A 153 5.60 -0.53 -8.52
CA LEU A 153 4.26 -0.59 -7.95
C LEU A 153 3.76 0.80 -7.58
N ARG A 154 2.45 0.94 -7.37
CA ARG A 154 1.84 2.12 -6.77
C ARG A 154 1.24 1.75 -5.42
N ASP A 155 1.61 2.47 -4.36
CA ASP A 155 1.10 2.21 -3.01
C ASP A 155 -0.20 2.98 -2.77
N ASN A 156 -1.32 2.31 -3.00
CA ASN A 156 -2.67 2.76 -2.66
C ASN A 156 -3.21 1.97 -1.45
N SER A 157 -2.34 1.32 -0.68
CA SER A 157 -2.73 0.45 0.42
C SER A 157 -3.34 1.25 1.56
N ILE A 158 -4.49 0.80 2.04
CA ILE A 158 -5.18 1.34 3.21
C ILE A 158 -5.49 0.24 4.22
N TYR A 159 -5.52 0.60 5.49
CA TYR A 159 -5.96 -0.28 6.57
C TYR A 159 -7.33 0.19 7.07
N HIS A 160 -8.30 -0.69 7.03
CA HIS A 160 -9.64 -0.44 7.57
C HIS A 160 -9.69 -0.84 9.04
N CYS A 161 -10.09 0.07 9.90
CA CYS A 161 -10.28 -0.21 11.32
C CYS A 161 -11.56 -1.01 11.54
N LYS A 162 -11.44 -2.26 12.00
CA LYS A 162 -12.58 -3.17 12.20
C LYS A 162 -13.67 -2.63 13.16
N MET A 163 -13.31 -1.75 14.08
CA MET A 163 -14.20 -1.21 15.12
C MET A 163 -14.69 0.21 14.81
N SER A 164 -14.36 0.75 13.68
CA SER A 164 -14.78 2.08 13.22
C SER A 164 -14.67 2.13 11.69
N ASP A 165 -15.38 3.04 11.05
CA ASP A 165 -15.29 3.25 9.60
C ASP A 165 -14.00 4.00 9.19
N ALA A 166 -13.07 4.20 10.13
CA ALA A 166 -11.83 4.91 9.89
C ALA A 166 -10.85 4.08 9.07
N THR A 167 -10.13 4.76 8.20
CA THR A 167 -9.03 4.19 7.40
C THR A 167 -7.72 4.85 7.75
N ILE A 168 -6.64 4.09 7.60
CA ILE A 168 -5.27 4.57 7.79
C ILE A 168 -4.50 4.26 6.52
N ASP A 169 -3.83 5.26 5.98
CA ASP A 169 -2.85 5.10 4.92
C ASP A 169 -1.67 4.21 5.37
N PHE A 170 -1.44 3.12 4.64
CA PHE A 170 -0.46 2.11 5.03
C PHE A 170 0.97 2.63 4.97
N SER A 171 1.31 3.49 4.00
CA SER A 171 2.64 4.07 3.87
C SER A 171 2.97 4.97 5.06
N SER A 172 2.04 5.82 5.47
CA SER A 172 2.18 6.67 6.66
C SER A 172 2.20 5.84 7.95
N PHE A 173 1.30 4.85 8.08
CA PHE A 173 1.26 3.96 9.23
C PHE A 173 2.59 3.24 9.45
N TYR A 174 3.14 2.61 8.41
CA TYR A 174 4.40 1.90 8.52
C TYR A 174 5.58 2.84 8.73
N MET A 175 5.61 4.00 8.07
CA MET A 175 6.63 5.02 8.31
C MET A 175 6.65 5.45 9.78
N LEU A 176 5.50 5.82 10.35
CA LEU A 176 5.38 6.27 11.74
C LEU A 176 5.69 5.16 12.75
N THR A 177 5.33 3.91 12.47
CA THR A 177 5.43 2.81 13.46
C THR A 177 6.62 1.88 13.23
N ARG A 178 7.28 1.93 12.07
CA ARG A 178 8.39 1.03 11.70
C ARG A 178 9.61 1.77 11.19
N GLY A 179 9.50 3.09 10.94
CA GLY A 179 10.57 3.89 10.38
C GLY A 179 10.83 3.64 8.90
N ASP A 180 9.90 2.98 8.22
CA ASP A 180 9.95 2.72 6.78
C ASP A 180 8.54 2.42 6.26
N THR A 181 8.32 2.59 4.95
CA THR A 181 7.07 2.11 4.33
C THR A 181 7.05 0.58 4.28
N TRP A 182 5.86 0.00 4.07
CA TRP A 182 5.77 -1.45 3.97
C TRP A 182 6.64 -2.01 2.83
N TYR A 183 6.58 -1.37 1.67
CA TYR A 183 7.39 -1.75 0.51
C TYR A 183 8.87 -1.37 0.66
N GLY A 184 9.19 -0.26 1.33
CA GLY A 184 10.56 0.19 1.59
C GLY A 184 11.40 -0.86 2.32
N ARG A 185 10.78 -1.63 3.22
CA ARG A 185 11.43 -2.74 3.94
C ARG A 185 11.90 -3.89 3.03
N TYR A 186 11.40 -3.95 1.80
CA TYR A 186 11.82 -4.94 0.78
C TYR A 186 12.76 -4.36 -0.27
N GLY A 187 13.19 -3.11 -0.09
CA GLY A 187 14.13 -2.44 -0.99
C GLY A 187 13.49 -1.59 -2.08
N PHE A 188 12.19 -1.34 -1.98
CA PHE A 188 11.54 -0.38 -2.84
C PHE A 188 11.82 1.05 -2.40
N VAL A 189 12.04 1.94 -3.35
CA VAL A 189 12.22 3.38 -3.13
C VAL A 189 11.17 4.16 -3.92
N PRO A 190 10.75 5.33 -3.43
CA PRO A 190 9.78 6.15 -4.15
C PRO A 190 10.29 6.61 -5.51
N TYR A 191 9.40 6.54 -6.48
CA TYR A 191 9.63 7.00 -7.84
C TYR A 191 8.44 7.84 -8.30
N ASN A 192 8.66 8.93 -9.00
CA ASN A 192 7.61 9.75 -9.58
C ASN A 192 7.84 9.94 -11.08
N ASP A 193 7.10 9.19 -11.89
CA ASP A 193 7.12 9.24 -13.34
C ASP A 193 6.37 10.44 -13.95
N ARG A 194 5.44 11.06 -13.16
CA ARG A 194 4.48 12.05 -13.68
C ARG A 194 5.00 13.48 -13.79
N LYS A 195 6.02 13.84 -13.01
CA LYS A 195 6.40 15.23 -12.86
C LYS A 195 7.80 15.56 -13.36
N HIS A 196 8.51 14.65 -13.99
CA HIS A 196 9.93 14.79 -14.27
C HIS A 196 10.75 15.17 -13.02
N PHE A 197 10.15 15.01 -11.82
CA PHE A 197 10.91 15.09 -10.60
C PHE A 197 11.93 13.97 -10.64
N THR A 198 13.15 14.34 -10.50
CA THR A 198 14.23 13.37 -10.39
C THR A 198 13.90 12.44 -9.24
N ASP A 199 14.22 11.18 -9.34
CA ASP A 199 14.19 10.18 -8.26
C ASP A 199 14.74 10.73 -6.95
N LYS A 200 15.58 11.76 -7.03
CA LYS A 200 16.24 12.44 -5.94
C LYS A 200 15.29 13.19 -5.00
N GLU A 201 14.24 13.86 -5.49
CA GLU A 201 13.36 14.65 -4.63
C GLU A 201 12.46 13.75 -3.77
N ASN A 202 11.76 12.81 -4.37
CA ASN A 202 10.93 11.88 -3.61
C ASN A 202 11.76 10.99 -2.69
N THR A 203 12.94 10.57 -3.13
CA THR A 203 13.89 9.85 -2.27
C THR A 203 14.35 10.72 -1.10
N ALA A 204 14.63 11.99 -1.31
CA ALA A 204 15.02 12.92 -0.24
C ALA A 204 13.88 13.11 0.78
N ILE A 205 12.64 13.29 0.32
CA ILE A 205 11.46 13.36 1.20
C ILE A 205 11.30 12.07 2.00
N TYR A 206 11.38 10.92 1.34
CA TYR A 206 11.29 9.61 1.98
C TYR A 206 12.37 9.43 3.05
N MET A 207 13.63 9.77 2.74
CA MET A 207 14.73 9.68 3.70
C MET A 207 14.57 10.66 4.85
N LYS A 208 14.09 11.89 4.57
CA LYS A 208 13.75 12.87 5.61
C LYS A 208 12.67 12.35 6.55
N ASN A 209 11.58 11.78 6.03
CA ASN A 209 10.53 11.17 6.84
C ASN A 209 11.09 10.06 7.75
N LYS A 210 11.95 9.18 7.18
CA LYS A 210 12.64 8.13 7.97
C LYS A 210 13.47 8.71 9.09
N GLN A 211 14.25 9.74 8.82
CA GLN A 211 15.07 10.41 9.81
C GLN A 211 14.21 11.01 10.93
N ILE A 212 13.17 11.77 10.57
CA ILE A 212 12.28 12.42 11.54
C ILE A 212 11.72 11.39 12.55
N VAL A 213 11.15 10.28 12.09
CA VAL A 213 10.50 9.32 13.00
C VAL A 213 11.48 8.52 13.85
N ASN A 214 12.73 8.39 13.41
CA ASN A 214 13.78 7.72 14.17
C ASN A 214 14.45 8.65 15.21
N ASP A 215 14.65 9.92 14.86
CA ASP A 215 15.46 10.85 15.68
C ASP A 215 14.60 11.67 16.63
N THR A 216 13.36 12.03 16.26
CA THR A 216 12.47 12.80 17.13
C THR A 216 12.02 11.98 18.32
N LYS A 217 12.21 12.53 19.52
CA LYS A 217 11.77 11.91 20.79
C LYS A 217 10.32 12.28 21.10
N VAL A 218 9.62 11.39 21.81
CA VAL A 218 8.22 11.61 22.24
C VAL A 218 8.04 12.93 23.00
N GLN A 219 9.00 13.30 23.88
CA GLN A 219 8.95 14.55 24.64
C GLN A 219 9.05 15.83 23.78
N GLN A 220 9.50 15.73 22.53
CA GLN A 220 9.60 16.85 21.59
C GLN A 220 8.27 17.13 20.87
N VAL A 221 7.27 16.27 21.05
CA VAL A 221 5.93 16.36 20.46
C VAL A 221 4.88 16.37 21.57
N ASN A 222 3.84 17.17 21.45
CA ASN A 222 2.76 17.15 22.42
C ASN A 222 1.83 15.94 22.23
N MET A 223 2.43 14.73 22.41
CA MET A 223 1.77 13.45 22.18
C MET A 223 0.54 13.27 23.06
N LEU A 224 0.57 13.79 24.30
CA LEU A 224 -0.57 13.74 25.21
C LEU A 224 -1.77 14.52 24.66
N LYS A 225 -1.52 15.73 24.12
CA LYS A 225 -2.56 16.55 23.50
C LYS A 225 -3.17 15.83 22.28
N LEU A 226 -2.33 15.30 21.39
CA LEU A 226 -2.78 14.62 20.16
C LEU A 226 -3.68 13.42 20.48
N ILE A 227 -3.19 12.51 21.33
CA ILE A 227 -3.92 11.28 21.69
C ILE A 227 -5.20 11.63 22.46
N TYR A 228 -5.13 12.54 23.43
CA TYR A 228 -6.29 12.87 24.26
C TYR A 228 -7.35 13.63 23.48
N THR A 229 -6.97 14.49 22.55
CA THR A 229 -7.91 15.14 21.61
C THR A 229 -8.65 14.11 20.76
N ALA A 230 -7.94 13.10 20.24
CA ALA A 230 -8.56 12.00 19.52
C ALA A 230 -9.57 11.20 20.38
N ILE A 231 -9.22 10.94 21.66
CA ILE A 231 -10.09 10.24 22.61
C ILE A 231 -11.37 11.05 22.89
N ILE A 232 -11.28 12.37 23.07
CA ILE A 232 -12.42 13.25 23.23
C ILE A 232 -13.31 13.21 21.99
N LYS A 233 -12.72 13.37 20.81
CA LYS A 233 -13.43 13.32 19.51
C LYS A 233 -14.18 12.01 19.30
N LEU A 234 -13.61 10.90 19.76
CA LEU A 234 -14.21 9.57 19.69
C LEU A 234 -15.16 9.26 20.86
N LYS A 235 -15.38 10.20 21.78
CA LYS A 235 -16.22 10.03 23.00
C LYS A 235 -15.79 8.81 23.84
N MET A 236 -14.47 8.62 24.00
CA MET A 236 -13.89 7.48 24.73
C MET A 236 -13.26 7.89 26.08
N THR A 237 -13.61 9.06 26.63
CA THR A 237 -13.04 9.63 27.87
C THR A 237 -13.30 8.77 29.12
N ASP A 238 -14.42 8.06 29.16
CA ASP A 238 -14.76 7.16 30.28
C ASP A 238 -13.82 5.95 30.33
N LYS A 239 -13.34 5.53 29.17
CA LYS A 239 -12.41 4.40 29.04
C LYS A 239 -10.94 4.79 29.15
N TYR A 240 -10.59 5.97 28.62
CA TYR A 240 -9.22 6.46 28.53
C TYR A 240 -9.11 7.87 29.12
N THR A 241 -8.79 7.94 30.42
CA THR A 241 -8.60 9.24 31.09
C THR A 241 -7.27 9.88 30.67
N LYS A 242 -7.17 11.21 30.83
CA LYS A 242 -5.92 11.94 30.56
C LYS A 242 -4.77 11.41 31.41
N LYS A 243 -5.05 11.05 32.69
CA LYS A 243 -4.07 10.46 33.61
C LYS A 243 -3.54 9.13 33.05
N TYR A 244 -4.42 8.24 32.63
CA TYR A 244 -4.06 6.94 32.03
C TYR A 244 -3.15 7.10 30.80
N ILE A 245 -3.46 8.05 29.90
CA ILE A 245 -2.62 8.31 28.71
C ILE A 245 -1.26 8.89 29.12
N SER A 246 -1.22 9.78 30.10
CA SER A 246 0.04 10.31 30.65
C SER A 246 0.92 9.20 31.23
N GLU A 247 0.34 8.24 31.94
CA GLU A 247 1.05 7.07 32.49
C GLU A 247 1.64 6.16 31.39
N ILE A 248 1.06 6.15 30.19
CA ILE A 248 1.63 5.45 29.03
C ILE A 248 2.78 6.26 28.39
N ILE A 249 2.65 7.58 28.31
CA ILE A 249 3.62 8.44 27.62
C ILE A 249 4.88 8.67 28.44
N GLU A 250 4.76 8.99 29.73
CA GLU A 250 5.89 9.37 30.59
C GLU A 250 7.05 8.39 30.59
N PRO A 251 6.85 7.05 30.76
CA PRO A 251 7.93 6.08 30.70
C PRO A 251 8.61 5.99 29.33
N ASN A 252 7.95 6.52 28.29
CA ASN A 252 8.38 6.40 26.91
C ASN A 252 8.88 7.75 26.31
N LYS A 253 8.93 8.84 27.08
CA LYS A 253 9.26 10.18 26.59
C LYS A 253 10.61 10.29 25.89
N ASN A 254 11.57 9.46 26.26
CA ASN A 254 12.91 9.43 25.64
C ASN A 254 13.01 8.47 24.44
N LYS A 255 11.95 7.70 24.13
CA LYS A 255 11.93 6.86 22.93
C LYS A 255 11.71 7.70 21.67
N SER A 256 12.13 7.16 20.55
CA SER A 256 11.76 7.74 19.25
C SER A 256 10.23 7.65 19.03
N ILE A 257 9.70 8.53 18.19
CA ILE A 257 8.28 8.49 17.78
C ILE A 257 7.94 7.09 17.24
N LYS A 258 8.80 6.54 16.40
CA LYS A 258 8.62 5.19 15.82
C LYS A 258 8.49 4.13 16.92
N ASP A 259 9.40 4.10 17.88
CA ASP A 259 9.41 3.06 18.91
C ASP A 259 8.20 3.17 19.84
N PHE A 260 7.81 4.40 20.17
CA PHE A 260 6.60 4.64 20.95
C PHE A 260 5.34 4.20 20.20
N LEU A 261 5.16 4.65 18.95
CA LEU A 261 3.98 4.30 18.17
C LEU A 261 3.93 2.81 17.83
N TYR A 262 5.08 2.15 17.65
CA TYR A 262 5.12 0.70 17.50
C TYR A 262 4.51 0.00 18.70
N LEU A 263 4.86 0.43 19.92
CA LEU A 263 4.31 -0.14 21.16
C LEU A 263 2.83 0.21 21.32
N PHE A 264 2.47 1.47 21.05
CA PHE A 264 1.10 1.96 21.16
C PHE A 264 0.16 1.21 20.22
N THR A 265 0.58 0.95 18.98
CA THR A 265 -0.22 0.28 17.97
C THR A 265 -0.06 -1.24 17.93
N LYS A 266 0.70 -1.84 18.84
CA LYS A 266 0.91 -3.29 18.89
C LYS A 266 -0.40 -4.08 19.03
N LYS A 267 -1.43 -3.46 19.62
CA LYS A 267 -2.80 -3.97 19.70
C LYS A 267 -3.73 -3.11 18.84
N LEU A 268 -3.38 -2.97 17.56
CA LEU A 268 -4.04 -2.05 16.61
C LEU A 268 -5.56 -2.19 16.58
N ASP A 269 -6.10 -3.41 16.68
CA ASP A 269 -7.56 -3.63 16.72
C ASP A 269 -8.26 -2.84 17.82
N LYS A 270 -7.56 -2.52 18.93
CA LYS A 270 -8.08 -1.75 20.07
C LYS A 270 -7.77 -0.25 19.98
N THR A 271 -6.69 0.11 19.28
CA THR A 271 -6.18 1.49 19.19
C THR A 271 -6.33 2.12 17.82
N CYS A 272 -6.82 1.35 16.84
CA CYS A 272 -6.93 1.77 15.45
C CYS A 272 -7.71 3.08 15.29
N ALA A 273 -8.90 3.17 15.89
CA ALA A 273 -9.72 4.36 15.82
C ALA A 273 -9.04 5.60 16.45
N ILE A 274 -8.33 5.40 17.57
CA ILE A 274 -7.58 6.49 18.21
C ILE A 274 -6.43 6.92 17.30
N PHE A 275 -5.64 5.97 16.79
CA PHE A 275 -4.50 6.26 15.92
C PHE A 275 -4.96 6.97 14.63
N SER A 276 -6.01 6.48 13.97
CA SER A 276 -6.55 7.11 12.76
C SER A 276 -7.04 8.54 12.96
N SER A 277 -7.41 8.89 14.19
CA SER A 277 -7.92 10.23 14.52
C SER A 277 -6.83 11.26 14.79
N PHE A 278 -5.56 10.85 15.00
CA PHE A 278 -4.49 11.82 15.29
C PHE A 278 -3.24 11.68 14.40
N TYR A 279 -3.09 10.60 13.62
CA TYR A 279 -1.83 10.38 12.89
C TYR A 279 -1.55 11.46 11.84
N GLU A 280 -2.56 12.04 11.22
CA GLU A 280 -2.39 13.15 10.29
C GLU A 280 -1.92 14.42 10.98
N ASP A 281 -2.50 14.75 12.14
CA ASP A 281 -2.08 15.88 12.95
C ASP A 281 -0.62 15.70 13.42
N LEU A 282 -0.27 14.46 13.82
CA LEU A 282 1.11 14.12 14.18
C LEU A 282 2.07 14.29 13.00
N MET A 283 1.70 13.86 11.78
CA MET A 283 2.53 14.07 10.60
C MET A 283 2.72 15.54 10.29
N ASN A 284 1.69 16.37 10.48
CA ASN A 284 1.77 17.82 10.31
C ASN A 284 2.71 18.45 11.35
N ASP A 285 2.58 18.09 12.64
CA ASP A 285 3.45 18.56 13.71
C ASP A 285 4.93 18.17 13.47
N LEU A 286 5.17 17.02 12.87
CA LEU A 286 6.48 16.51 12.48
C LEU A 286 6.98 17.07 11.13
N HIS A 287 6.20 17.89 10.43
CA HIS A 287 6.51 18.37 9.08
C HIS A 287 6.83 17.23 8.09
N MET A 288 6.16 16.10 8.23
CA MET A 288 6.27 14.95 7.34
C MET A 288 5.32 15.08 6.15
N GLN A 289 5.73 14.55 5.01
CA GLN A 289 4.88 14.49 3.82
C GLN A 289 4.21 13.11 3.69
N LYS A 290 2.92 13.11 3.28
CA LYS A 290 2.18 11.87 2.96
C LYS A 290 2.76 11.25 1.69
N MET A 291 2.86 9.93 1.69
CA MET A 291 3.42 9.14 0.58
C MET A 291 2.38 8.21 -0.07
N HIS A 292 1.10 8.31 0.35
CA HIS A 292 0.01 7.53 -0.23
C HIS A 292 -0.16 7.83 -1.73
N GLY A 293 -0.35 6.79 -2.53
CA GLY A 293 -0.49 6.92 -3.97
C GLY A 293 0.83 7.14 -4.72
N TRP A 294 1.98 7.12 -4.01
CA TRP A 294 3.28 7.23 -4.66
C TRP A 294 3.62 5.95 -5.40
N THR A 295 4.36 6.11 -6.50
CA THR A 295 4.96 5.00 -7.22
C THR A 295 6.31 4.65 -6.58
N TYR A 296 6.55 3.37 -6.39
CA TYR A 296 7.79 2.82 -5.85
C TYR A 296 8.44 1.92 -6.88
N TYR A 297 9.76 1.87 -6.89
CA TYR A 297 10.51 0.96 -7.73
C TYR A 297 11.63 0.26 -6.97
N MET A 298 12.01 -0.91 -7.45
CA MET A 298 13.14 -1.68 -6.98
C MET A 298 14.00 -2.08 -8.18
N PRO A 299 15.26 -1.63 -8.28
CA PRO A 299 16.15 -2.04 -9.35
C PRO A 299 16.45 -3.55 -9.24
N LEU A 300 16.53 -4.22 -10.38
CA LEU A 300 16.94 -5.61 -10.51
C LEU A 300 18.39 -5.63 -11.03
N VAL A 301 19.32 -5.44 -10.11
CA VAL A 301 20.76 -5.53 -10.41
C VAL A 301 21.18 -6.93 -10.78
#